data_0b2615372bc9754fc9a1f6fa2a28dcda
#
_entry.id   0b2615372bc9754fc9a1f6fa2a28dcda
#
_cell.length_a   1.000
_cell.length_b   1.000
_cell.length_c   1.000
_cell.angle_alpha   90.00
_cell.angle_beta   90.00
_cell.angle_gamma   90.00
#
_symmetry.space_group_name_H-M   'P 1'
#
loop_
_entity.id
_entity.type
_entity.pdbx_description
1 polymer ?
#
loop_
_entity_poly.entity_id
_entity_poly.type
_entity_poly.pdbx_seq_one_letter_code
_entity_poly.pdbx_strand_id
1 'polypeptide(L)'
;MPGWNLGNQLEANSGGTPSETAWGNPTITEKLIKQVKAQGFKSIRIPVSYLSKIGAGPNYTIDSKWLDRVQEVVDMCIDNGLYAIINVHGDGYYSIKGGWLLCGEPASEQKTIKAKYKKVWEQIAKRFKNYDDHLVFESMNEEFDGTYNNPNPEYYNNINAYNQIFVDTVRKAGGKNNNRYLLVPGWNTDINYTAGDYGFKIPNDSTGRLMISVHYYD
;
A
#
# COMPACT_ATOMS: atom_id res chain seq x y z
N MET A 1 1.42 -19.81 -0.68
CA MET A 1 0.94 -19.68 0.72
C MET A 1 -0.41 -18.98 0.65
N PRO A 2 -1.52 -19.62 1.10
CA PRO A 2 -2.84 -19.00 1.02
C PRO A 2 -2.92 -17.80 1.96
N GLY A 3 -3.50 -16.70 1.46
CA GLY A 3 -3.73 -15.48 2.21
C GLY A 3 -5.19 -15.06 2.21
N TRP A 4 -5.54 -14.19 3.14
CA TRP A 4 -6.85 -13.55 3.28
C TRP A 4 -6.69 -12.06 3.03
N ASN A 5 -7.56 -11.44 2.25
CA ASN A 5 -7.62 -9.99 2.14
C ASN A 5 -8.63 -9.45 3.16
N LEU A 6 -8.16 -8.67 4.12
CA LEU A 6 -8.96 -8.03 5.16
C LEU A 6 -9.55 -6.73 4.62
N GLY A 7 -10.36 -6.86 3.57
CA GLY A 7 -10.95 -5.75 2.84
C GLY A 7 -12.18 -5.15 3.49
N ASN A 8 -12.56 -3.95 3.05
CA ASN A 8 -13.66 -3.13 3.54
C ASN A 8 -13.51 -2.71 5.01
N GLN A 9 -12.27 -2.54 5.45
CA GLN A 9 -11.89 -2.20 6.83
C GLN A 9 -11.06 -0.91 6.86
N LEU A 10 -9.73 -0.99 6.96
CA LEU A 10 -8.89 0.20 7.08
C LEU A 10 -8.75 1.00 5.78
N GLU A 11 -9.15 0.47 4.64
CA GLU A 11 -9.27 1.23 3.39
C GLU A 11 -10.63 1.89 3.22
N ALA A 12 -11.64 1.44 3.97
CA ALA A 12 -12.98 2.00 3.89
C ALA A 12 -13.01 3.48 4.31
N ASN A 13 -13.81 4.27 3.63
CA ASN A 13 -13.92 5.70 3.90
C ASN A 13 -15.33 6.23 3.69
N SER A 14 -15.64 7.33 4.36
CA SER A 14 -16.85 8.10 4.13
C SER A 14 -16.45 9.51 3.71
N GLY A 15 -16.76 9.89 2.46
CA GLY A 15 -16.42 11.19 1.92
C GLY A 15 -14.92 11.54 1.98
N GLY A 16 -14.04 10.55 1.83
CA GLY A 16 -12.59 10.71 1.88
C GLY A 16 -11.99 10.67 3.30
N THR A 17 -12.80 10.32 4.30
CA THR A 17 -12.31 10.12 5.67
C THR A 17 -12.24 8.63 5.97
N PRO A 18 -11.02 8.05 6.09
CA PRO A 18 -10.86 6.65 6.43
C PRO A 18 -11.47 6.30 7.79
N SER A 19 -12.25 5.23 7.80
CA SER A 19 -12.84 4.67 9.01
C SER A 19 -13.10 3.19 8.82
N GLU A 20 -12.64 2.39 9.74
CA GLU A 20 -12.73 0.93 9.74
C GLU A 20 -14.14 0.38 9.58
N THR A 21 -15.15 1.17 9.91
CA THR A 21 -16.57 0.77 9.85
C THR A 21 -17.37 1.50 8.79
N ALA A 22 -16.72 2.30 7.93
CA ALA A 22 -17.41 3.19 6.99
C ALA A 22 -18.30 2.46 5.98
N TRP A 23 -17.97 1.21 5.63
CA TRP A 23 -18.72 0.39 4.67
C TRP A 23 -19.50 -0.74 5.34
N GLY A 24 -19.82 -0.60 6.64
CA GLY A 24 -20.74 -1.49 7.37
C GLY A 24 -20.08 -2.69 8.04
N ASN A 25 -18.78 -2.87 7.90
CA ASN A 25 -18.08 -3.92 8.63
C ASN A 25 -17.87 -3.55 10.11
N PRO A 26 -17.87 -4.52 11.01
CA PRO A 26 -17.52 -4.28 12.42
C PRO A 26 -16.01 -4.02 12.55
N THR A 27 -15.61 -3.43 13.66
CA THR A 27 -14.20 -3.24 14.02
C THR A 27 -13.43 -4.56 14.01
N ILE A 28 -12.22 -4.55 13.46
CA ILE A 28 -11.33 -5.72 13.46
C ILE A 28 -10.99 -6.12 14.89
N THR A 29 -11.07 -7.41 15.16
CA THR A 29 -10.76 -7.99 16.46
C THR A 29 -9.76 -9.12 16.33
N GLU A 30 -9.00 -9.37 17.38
CA GLU A 30 -8.09 -10.52 17.44
C GLU A 30 -8.84 -11.86 17.25
N LYS A 31 -10.10 -11.92 17.66
CA LYS A 31 -10.95 -13.11 17.43
C LYS A 31 -11.12 -13.38 15.94
N LEU A 32 -11.35 -12.35 15.13
CA LEU A 32 -11.44 -12.49 13.67
C LEU A 32 -10.12 -13.03 13.10
N ILE A 33 -8.99 -12.44 13.49
CA ILE A 33 -7.67 -12.87 13.03
C ILE A 33 -7.41 -14.36 13.38
N LYS A 34 -7.73 -14.75 14.59
CA LYS A 34 -7.64 -16.17 15.04
C LYS A 34 -8.52 -17.09 14.21
N GLN A 35 -9.72 -16.65 13.86
CA GLN A 35 -10.62 -17.43 13.01
C GLN A 35 -10.06 -17.59 11.58
N VAL A 36 -9.52 -16.54 10.97
CA VAL A 36 -8.88 -16.61 9.66
C VAL A 36 -7.71 -17.60 9.70
N LYS A 37 -6.86 -17.53 10.74
CA LYS A 37 -5.77 -18.49 10.92
C LYS A 37 -6.27 -19.94 11.04
N ALA A 38 -7.34 -20.15 11.81
CA ALA A 38 -7.93 -21.48 12.04
C ALA A 38 -8.46 -22.11 10.74
N GLN A 39 -8.82 -21.31 9.72
CA GLN A 39 -9.19 -21.79 8.39
C GLN A 39 -7.98 -22.17 7.53
N GLY A 40 -6.75 -22.05 8.04
CA GLY A 40 -5.53 -22.49 7.35
C GLY A 40 -4.80 -21.39 6.59
N PHE A 41 -5.29 -20.16 6.59
CA PHE A 41 -4.58 -19.02 6.00
C PHE A 41 -3.25 -18.76 6.73
N LYS A 42 -2.26 -18.27 5.99
CA LYS A 42 -0.91 -18.02 6.50
C LYS A 42 -0.53 -16.55 6.43
N SER A 43 -1.28 -15.75 5.68
CA SER A 43 -1.07 -14.30 5.56
C SER A 43 -2.39 -13.55 5.53
N ILE A 44 -2.35 -12.30 5.98
CA ILE A 44 -3.46 -11.35 5.87
C ILE A 44 -2.93 -10.11 5.17
N ARG A 45 -3.55 -9.74 4.05
CA ARG A 45 -3.36 -8.44 3.42
C ARG A 45 -4.34 -7.47 4.08
N ILE A 46 -3.82 -6.36 4.56
CA ILE A 46 -4.52 -5.31 5.29
C ILE A 46 -4.49 -4.06 4.41
N PRO A 47 -5.48 -3.85 3.52
CA PRO A 47 -5.58 -2.60 2.78
C PRO A 47 -5.73 -1.40 3.72
N VAL A 48 -4.98 -0.32 3.47
CA VAL A 48 -5.03 0.89 4.32
C VAL A 48 -5.12 2.14 3.44
N SER A 49 -6.15 2.96 3.65
CA SER A 49 -6.25 4.30 3.07
C SER A 49 -5.82 5.35 4.07
N TYR A 50 -5.08 6.33 3.62
CA TYR A 50 -4.62 7.44 4.47
C TYR A 50 -5.38 8.74 4.19
N LEU A 51 -5.68 9.08 2.94
CA LEU A 51 -6.57 10.19 2.52
C LEU A 51 -6.49 11.42 3.43
N SER A 52 -7.60 11.78 4.10
CA SER A 52 -7.69 12.91 5.05
C SER A 52 -6.94 12.68 6.37
N LYS A 53 -6.38 11.48 6.60
CA LYS A 53 -5.50 11.21 7.75
C LYS A 53 -4.09 11.75 7.56
N ILE A 54 -3.79 12.38 6.42
CA ILE A 54 -2.50 13.02 6.14
C ILE A 54 -2.68 14.53 6.26
N GLY A 55 -1.87 15.15 7.12
CA GLY A 55 -1.83 16.60 7.29
C GLY A 55 -1.20 17.33 6.10
N ALA A 56 -1.18 18.66 6.20
CA ALA A 56 -0.63 19.53 5.16
C ALA A 56 0.88 19.36 4.95
N GLY A 57 1.33 19.70 3.74
CA GLY A 57 2.75 19.78 3.43
C GLY A 57 3.47 20.88 4.22
N PRO A 58 4.81 20.83 4.29
CA PRO A 58 5.69 19.88 3.61
C PRO A 58 5.88 18.55 4.35
N ASN A 59 5.39 18.42 5.59
CA ASN A 59 5.64 17.24 6.43
C ASN A 59 4.69 16.08 6.13
N TYR A 60 3.46 16.36 5.66
CA TYR A 60 2.44 15.34 5.37
C TYR A 60 2.29 14.32 6.51
N THR A 61 2.18 14.83 7.75
CA THR A 61 2.14 13.99 8.96
C THR A 61 0.88 13.12 8.97
N ILE A 62 1.05 11.83 9.10
CA ILE A 62 -0.07 10.89 9.26
C ILE A 62 -0.63 11.03 10.68
N ASP A 63 -1.96 11.02 10.81
CA ASP A 63 -2.65 10.99 12.10
C ASP A 63 -2.12 9.84 12.94
N SER A 64 -1.60 10.16 14.13
CA SER A 64 -0.94 9.17 14.98
C SER A 64 -1.89 8.09 15.46
N LYS A 65 -3.15 8.43 15.77
CA LYS A 65 -4.16 7.46 16.22
C LYS A 65 -4.53 6.49 15.09
N TRP A 66 -4.55 6.99 13.84
CA TRP A 66 -4.77 6.13 12.70
C TRP A 66 -3.62 5.15 12.51
N LEU A 67 -2.38 5.64 12.59
CA LEU A 67 -1.21 4.78 12.47
C LEU A 67 -1.05 3.81 13.66
N ASP A 68 -1.48 4.21 14.86
CA ASP A 68 -1.57 3.33 16.02
C ASP A 68 -2.56 2.18 15.76
N ARG A 69 -3.73 2.47 15.15
CA ARG A 69 -4.70 1.43 14.81
C ARG A 69 -4.19 0.49 13.74
N VAL A 70 -3.53 1.01 12.71
CA VAL A 70 -2.86 0.16 11.69
C VAL A 70 -1.86 -0.78 12.36
N GLN A 71 -1.05 -0.27 13.26
CA GLN A 71 -0.08 -1.09 14.00
C GLN A 71 -0.77 -2.16 14.85
N GLU A 72 -1.81 -1.81 15.58
CA GLU A 72 -2.57 -2.77 16.40
C GLU A 72 -3.10 -3.94 15.56
N VAL A 73 -3.61 -3.69 14.36
CA VAL A 73 -4.10 -4.76 13.47
C VAL A 73 -2.93 -5.60 12.93
N VAL A 74 -1.80 -4.98 12.61
CA VAL A 74 -0.56 -5.71 12.24
C VAL A 74 -0.09 -6.60 13.38
N ASP A 75 -0.06 -6.07 14.61
CA ASP A 75 0.34 -6.82 15.80
C ASP A 75 -0.56 -8.04 16.02
N MET A 76 -1.89 -7.87 15.91
CA MET A 76 -2.83 -9.00 15.97
C MET A 76 -2.49 -10.12 14.99
N CYS A 77 -2.05 -9.78 13.77
CA CYS A 77 -1.67 -10.77 12.77
C CYS A 77 -0.35 -11.48 13.14
N ILE A 78 0.68 -10.71 13.48
CA ILE A 78 2.02 -11.22 13.75
C ILE A 78 2.03 -12.04 15.05
N ASP A 79 1.39 -11.56 16.11
CA ASP A 79 1.29 -12.27 17.41
C ASP A 79 0.55 -13.61 17.27
N ASN A 80 -0.30 -13.72 16.27
CA ASN A 80 -0.94 -14.99 15.92
C ASN A 80 -0.15 -15.81 14.89
N GLY A 81 1.09 -15.44 14.54
CA GLY A 81 1.99 -16.17 13.64
C GLY A 81 1.53 -16.14 12.17
N LEU A 82 0.90 -15.05 11.75
CA LEU A 82 0.53 -14.78 10.36
C LEU A 82 1.47 -13.75 9.76
N TYR A 83 1.70 -13.82 8.46
CA TYR A 83 2.30 -12.72 7.72
C TYR A 83 1.26 -11.61 7.54
N ALA A 84 1.67 -10.37 7.73
CA ALA A 84 0.86 -9.19 7.46
C ALA A 84 1.39 -8.45 6.24
N ILE A 85 0.50 -7.96 5.38
CA ILE A 85 0.86 -7.12 4.21
C ILE A 85 0.07 -5.84 4.33
N ILE A 86 0.74 -4.69 4.42
CA ILE A 86 0.10 -3.36 4.45
C ILE A 86 0.48 -2.54 3.23
N ASN A 87 -0.42 -1.64 2.79
CA ASN A 87 -0.22 -0.82 1.60
C ASN A 87 -0.74 0.62 1.77
N VAL A 88 -0.63 1.40 0.69
CA VAL A 88 -1.39 2.62 0.44
C VAL A 88 -2.49 2.27 -0.58
N HIS A 89 -3.77 2.34 -0.19
CA HIS A 89 -4.87 1.73 -0.95
C HIS A 89 -5.75 2.72 -1.69
N GLY A 90 -6.74 3.29 -1.02
CA GLY A 90 -7.73 4.17 -1.66
C GLY A 90 -7.20 5.55 -2.06
N ASP A 91 -5.97 5.84 -1.73
CA ASP A 91 -5.29 7.11 -2.00
C ASP A 91 -5.01 7.33 -3.50
N GLY A 92 -4.97 6.23 -4.29
CA GLY A 92 -4.74 6.22 -5.75
C GLY A 92 -5.99 6.25 -6.61
N TYR A 93 -7.19 6.35 -6.04
CA TYR A 93 -8.42 6.33 -6.83
C TYR A 93 -8.95 7.73 -7.13
N TYR A 94 -9.12 8.05 -8.42
CA TYR A 94 -9.78 9.27 -8.90
C TYR A 94 -11.23 9.39 -8.42
N SER A 95 -11.91 8.29 -8.17
CA SER A 95 -13.30 8.23 -7.70
C SER A 95 -13.46 8.49 -6.20
N ILE A 96 -12.35 8.45 -5.43
CA ILE A 96 -12.39 8.67 -3.98
C ILE A 96 -12.09 10.13 -3.68
N LYS A 97 -12.97 10.80 -2.92
CA LYS A 97 -12.76 12.17 -2.49
C LYS A 97 -11.46 12.27 -1.69
N GLY A 98 -10.56 13.15 -2.14
CA GLY A 98 -9.25 13.33 -1.51
C GLY A 98 -8.20 12.30 -1.91
N GLY A 99 -8.46 11.48 -2.93
CA GLY A 99 -7.43 10.71 -3.62
C GLY A 99 -6.31 11.64 -4.08
N TRP A 100 -5.06 11.24 -3.89
CA TRP A 100 -3.93 12.13 -4.13
C TRP A 100 -2.72 11.45 -4.79
N LEU A 101 -2.64 10.12 -4.75
CA LEU A 101 -1.59 9.35 -5.41
C LEU A 101 -2.07 9.05 -6.85
N LEU A 102 -2.10 10.06 -7.71
CA LEU A 102 -2.76 10.01 -9.00
C LEU A 102 -1.73 10.09 -10.13
N CYS A 103 -1.50 9.00 -10.84
CA CYS A 103 -0.45 8.90 -11.85
C CYS A 103 -0.71 9.75 -13.10
N GLY A 104 -1.98 10.05 -13.40
CA GLY A 104 -2.38 10.86 -14.57
C GLY A 104 -2.38 12.36 -14.33
N GLU A 105 -2.05 12.85 -13.14
CA GLU A 105 -1.93 14.28 -12.88
C GLU A 105 -0.75 14.90 -13.64
N PRO A 106 -0.84 16.18 -14.04
CA PRO A 106 0.18 16.85 -14.84
C PRO A 106 1.53 16.91 -14.12
N ALA A 107 2.62 17.06 -14.89
CA ALA A 107 4.00 17.06 -14.39
C ALA A 107 4.24 18.09 -13.26
N SER A 108 3.51 19.22 -13.26
CA SER A 108 3.55 20.23 -12.18
C SER A 108 3.13 19.66 -10.83
N GLU A 109 2.10 18.80 -10.83
CA GLU A 109 1.56 18.17 -9.61
C GLU A 109 2.37 16.94 -9.20
N GLN A 110 2.97 16.24 -10.15
CA GLN A 110 3.75 15.01 -9.89
C GLN A 110 4.90 15.24 -8.90
N LYS A 111 5.49 16.44 -8.88
CA LYS A 111 6.53 16.78 -7.90
C LYS A 111 5.96 16.74 -6.46
N THR A 112 4.78 17.30 -6.26
CA THR A 112 4.09 17.33 -4.97
C THR A 112 3.63 15.93 -4.56
N ILE A 113 3.03 15.17 -5.49
CA ILE A 113 2.57 13.79 -5.26
C ILE A 113 3.74 12.91 -4.83
N LYS A 114 4.85 12.93 -5.56
CA LYS A 114 6.06 12.15 -5.24
C LYS A 114 6.67 12.54 -3.89
N ALA A 115 6.69 13.84 -3.56
CA ALA A 115 7.15 14.31 -2.25
C ALA A 115 6.24 13.83 -1.11
N LYS A 116 4.92 13.91 -1.29
CA LYS A 116 3.93 13.41 -0.32
C LYS A 116 4.07 11.90 -0.15
N TYR A 117 4.13 11.14 -1.23
CA TYR A 117 4.26 9.69 -1.21
C TYR A 117 5.51 9.22 -0.45
N LYS A 118 6.64 9.87 -0.72
CA LYS A 118 7.88 9.65 0.02
C LYS A 118 7.69 9.90 1.52
N LYS A 119 7.05 11.01 1.91
CA LYS A 119 6.81 11.36 3.32
C LYS A 119 5.88 10.38 4.03
N VAL A 120 4.89 9.88 3.34
CA VAL A 120 3.99 8.84 3.86
C VAL A 120 4.78 7.56 4.15
N TRP A 121 5.56 7.07 3.19
CA TRP A 121 6.38 5.86 3.37
C TRP A 121 7.53 6.05 4.37
N GLU A 122 8.12 7.23 4.50
CA GLU A 122 9.10 7.53 5.56
C GLU A 122 8.50 7.28 6.96
N GLN A 123 7.26 7.67 7.19
CA GLN A 123 6.56 7.50 8.46
C GLN A 123 6.18 6.04 8.71
N ILE A 124 5.62 5.37 7.71
CA ILE A 124 5.27 3.94 7.78
C ILE A 124 6.53 3.10 8.04
N ALA A 125 7.57 3.28 7.22
CA ALA A 125 8.80 2.53 7.36
C ALA A 125 9.51 2.77 8.70
N LYS A 126 9.45 4.00 9.24
CA LYS A 126 9.98 4.32 10.57
C LYS A 126 9.19 3.64 11.67
N ARG A 127 7.86 3.64 11.59
CA ARG A 127 6.96 3.02 12.59
C ARG A 127 7.26 1.52 12.72
N PHE A 128 7.42 0.84 11.61
CA PHE A 128 7.56 -0.61 11.54
C PHE A 128 9.01 -1.11 11.35
N LYS A 129 10.03 -0.28 11.54
CA LYS A 129 11.42 -0.62 11.23
C LYS A 129 11.99 -1.82 12.00
N ASN A 130 11.41 -2.15 13.15
CA ASN A 130 11.86 -3.23 14.02
C ASN A 130 11.08 -4.55 13.81
N TYR A 131 10.01 -4.52 13.02
CA TYR A 131 9.25 -5.72 12.64
C TYR A 131 10.05 -6.58 11.68
N ASP A 132 10.03 -7.88 11.89
CA ASP A 132 10.74 -8.84 11.04
C ASP A 132 10.04 -9.07 9.69
N ASP A 133 10.41 -10.12 8.98
CA ASP A 133 9.89 -10.47 7.64
C ASP A 133 8.49 -11.07 7.65
N HIS A 134 7.83 -11.20 8.82
CA HIS A 134 6.39 -11.44 8.86
C HIS A 134 5.57 -10.21 8.43
N LEU A 135 6.15 -9.02 8.45
CA LEU A 135 5.52 -7.82 7.90
C LEU A 135 6.10 -7.50 6.52
N VAL A 136 5.24 -7.49 5.52
CA VAL A 136 5.54 -7.13 4.13
C VAL A 136 4.90 -5.79 3.81
N PHE A 137 5.57 -4.97 3.01
CA PHE A 137 4.99 -3.73 2.51
C PHE A 137 4.64 -3.85 1.02
N GLU A 138 3.46 -3.38 0.64
CA GLU A 138 3.02 -3.24 -0.73
C GLU A 138 2.95 -1.75 -1.08
N SER A 139 3.62 -1.35 -2.15
CA SER A 139 3.81 0.04 -2.56
C SER A 139 2.50 0.81 -2.65
N MET A 140 1.57 0.31 -3.42
CA MET A 140 0.24 0.87 -3.65
C MET A 140 -0.71 -0.23 -4.09
N ASN A 141 -2.01 0.11 -4.24
CA ASN A 141 -3.01 -0.80 -4.78
C ASN A 141 -3.04 -0.73 -6.32
N GLU A 142 -4.20 -0.69 -6.90
CA GLU A 142 -4.51 -0.67 -8.33
C GLU A 142 -4.36 0.73 -8.91
N GLU A 143 -3.12 1.23 -9.03
CA GLU A 143 -2.85 2.56 -9.55
C GLU A 143 -2.93 2.61 -11.07
N PHE A 144 -3.76 3.50 -11.61
CA PHE A 144 -3.93 3.76 -13.03
C PHE A 144 -4.65 5.12 -13.24
N ASP A 145 -4.90 5.53 -14.47
CA ASP A 145 -5.54 6.81 -14.80
C ASP A 145 -7.07 6.83 -14.70
N GLY A 146 -7.68 5.74 -14.26
CA GLY A 146 -9.14 5.60 -14.13
C GLY A 146 -9.87 5.28 -15.43
N THR A 147 -9.20 5.09 -16.56
CA THR A 147 -9.85 4.96 -17.89
C THR A 147 -9.92 3.54 -18.38
N TYR A 148 -9.39 2.52 -17.88
CA TYR A 148 -9.38 1.14 -18.40
C TYR A 148 -8.96 1.00 -19.88
N ASN A 149 -8.27 2.02 -20.42
CA ASN A 149 -7.62 1.95 -21.71
C ASN A 149 -6.21 1.35 -21.57
N ASN A 150 -5.51 1.14 -22.69
CA ASN A 150 -4.10 0.79 -22.64
C ASN A 150 -3.31 1.85 -21.86
N PRO A 151 -2.29 1.42 -21.09
CA PRO A 151 -1.48 2.32 -20.28
C PRO A 151 -0.91 3.48 -21.08
N ASN A 152 -1.09 4.71 -20.57
CA ASN A 152 -0.35 5.87 -21.09
C ASN A 152 1.11 5.76 -20.61
N PRO A 153 2.11 5.84 -21.51
CA PRO A 153 3.51 5.69 -21.13
C PRO A 153 4.02 6.71 -20.11
N GLU A 154 3.55 7.96 -20.16
CA GLU A 154 3.93 9.01 -19.21
C GLU A 154 3.38 8.67 -17.81
N TYR A 155 2.12 8.27 -17.71
CA TYR A 155 1.48 7.90 -16.45
C TYR A 155 2.09 6.62 -15.89
N TYR A 156 2.43 5.67 -16.75
CA TYR A 156 3.13 4.45 -16.32
C TYR A 156 4.54 4.75 -15.78
N ASN A 157 5.23 5.71 -16.37
CA ASN A 157 6.51 6.19 -15.82
C ASN A 157 6.35 6.82 -14.43
N ASN A 158 5.20 7.44 -14.13
CA ASN A 158 4.90 7.92 -12.78
C ASN A 158 4.73 6.77 -11.79
N ILE A 159 4.01 5.70 -12.17
CA ILE A 159 3.89 4.48 -11.34
C ILE A 159 5.26 3.84 -11.08
N ASN A 160 6.10 3.71 -12.11
CA ASN A 160 7.47 3.23 -11.95
C ASN A 160 8.28 4.10 -10.98
N ALA A 161 8.12 5.43 -11.07
CA ALA A 161 8.78 6.36 -10.15
C ALA A 161 8.27 6.24 -8.71
N TYR A 162 6.97 6.02 -8.51
CA TYR A 162 6.41 5.76 -7.18
C TYR A 162 7.00 4.48 -6.58
N ASN A 163 7.05 3.40 -7.35
CA ASN A 163 7.65 2.15 -6.91
C ASN A 163 9.13 2.33 -6.51
N GLN A 164 9.91 3.08 -7.29
CA GLN A 164 11.31 3.36 -6.94
C GLN A 164 11.43 4.21 -5.67
N ILE A 165 10.61 5.26 -5.54
CA ILE A 165 10.56 6.10 -4.32
C ILE A 165 10.22 5.26 -3.09
N PHE A 166 9.25 4.34 -3.21
CA PHE A 166 8.88 3.42 -2.15
C PHE A 166 10.07 2.56 -1.71
N VAL A 167 10.69 1.85 -2.65
CA VAL A 167 11.84 0.98 -2.37
C VAL A 167 12.97 1.76 -1.70
N ASP A 168 13.40 2.86 -2.29
CA ASP A 168 14.48 3.69 -1.75
C ASP A 168 14.16 4.20 -0.35
N THR A 169 12.92 4.64 -0.13
CA THR A 169 12.48 5.20 1.16
C THR A 169 12.47 4.13 2.24
N VAL A 170 11.93 2.95 1.95
CA VAL A 170 11.88 1.86 2.91
C VAL A 170 13.28 1.36 3.25
N ARG A 171 14.14 1.14 2.25
CA ARG A 171 15.53 0.71 2.49
C ARG A 171 16.32 1.75 3.31
N LYS A 172 16.16 3.03 3.00
CA LYS A 172 16.81 4.13 3.72
C LYS A 172 16.37 4.25 5.18
N ALA A 173 15.17 3.82 5.53
CA ALA A 173 14.69 3.84 6.92
C ALA A 173 15.47 2.89 7.83
N GLY A 174 16.18 1.92 7.28
CA GLY A 174 17.10 1.03 8.00
C GLY A 174 16.41 0.03 8.92
N GLY A 175 17.16 -0.56 9.84
CA GLY A 175 16.67 -1.63 10.71
C GLY A 175 16.25 -2.87 9.92
N LYS A 176 15.16 -3.51 10.30
CA LYS A 176 14.64 -4.69 9.60
C LYS A 176 14.14 -4.39 8.18
N ASN A 177 13.93 -3.11 7.84
CA ASN A 177 13.55 -2.70 6.49
C ASN A 177 14.64 -3.01 5.44
N ASN A 178 15.90 -3.15 5.85
CA ASN A 178 16.99 -3.53 4.94
C ASN A 178 16.75 -4.88 4.24
N ASN A 179 16.02 -5.78 4.89
CA ASN A 179 15.75 -7.14 4.39
C ASN A 179 14.25 -7.44 4.26
N ARG A 180 13.38 -6.44 4.39
CA ARG A 180 11.94 -6.62 4.27
C ARG A 180 11.56 -6.97 2.84
N TYR A 181 10.62 -7.91 2.66
CA TYR A 181 9.99 -8.13 1.38
C TYR A 181 9.09 -6.95 1.00
N LEU A 182 9.20 -6.49 -0.24
CA LEU A 182 8.45 -5.38 -0.79
C LEU A 182 7.69 -5.84 -2.03
N LEU A 183 6.40 -5.54 -2.09
CA LEU A 183 5.53 -5.78 -3.23
C LEU A 183 5.39 -4.51 -4.07
N VAL A 184 5.58 -4.62 -5.37
CA VAL A 184 5.43 -3.51 -6.32
C VAL A 184 4.47 -3.91 -7.43
N PRO A 185 3.40 -3.13 -7.67
CA PRO A 185 2.46 -3.39 -8.75
C PRO A 185 2.89 -2.73 -10.06
N GLY A 186 2.44 -3.30 -11.19
CA GLY A 186 2.35 -2.60 -12.46
C GLY A 186 1.04 -1.80 -12.58
N TRP A 187 0.73 -1.34 -13.79
CA TRP A 187 -0.49 -0.61 -14.11
C TRP A 187 -1.74 -1.40 -13.72
N ASN A 188 -2.57 -0.81 -12.86
CA ASN A 188 -3.81 -1.39 -12.34
C ASN A 188 -3.65 -2.84 -11.82
N THR A 189 -2.46 -3.23 -11.36
CA THR A 189 -2.12 -4.61 -10.96
C THR A 189 -2.44 -5.67 -12.02
N ASP A 190 -2.70 -5.27 -13.26
CA ASP A 190 -3.02 -6.16 -14.37
C ASP A 190 -1.79 -6.94 -14.83
N ILE A 191 -1.92 -8.26 -14.94
CA ILE A 191 -0.82 -9.16 -15.34
C ILE A 191 -0.32 -8.86 -16.76
N ASN A 192 -1.23 -8.55 -17.70
CA ASN A 192 -0.88 -8.30 -19.09
C ASN A 192 -0.09 -7.00 -19.22
N TYR A 193 -0.50 -5.96 -18.49
CA TYR A 193 0.21 -4.67 -18.48
C TYR A 193 1.51 -4.73 -17.69
N THR A 194 1.67 -5.68 -16.77
CA THR A 194 2.88 -5.87 -15.98
C THR A 194 3.90 -6.75 -16.70
N ALA A 195 3.46 -7.87 -17.30
CA ALA A 195 4.33 -8.82 -17.99
C ALA A 195 4.56 -8.50 -19.47
N GLY A 196 3.66 -7.71 -20.09
CA GLY A 196 3.75 -7.30 -21.48
C GLY A 196 4.66 -6.08 -21.67
N ASP A 197 4.86 -5.69 -22.93
CA ASP A 197 5.70 -4.55 -23.32
C ASP A 197 4.94 -3.20 -23.22
N TYR A 198 4.46 -2.90 -22.03
CA TYR A 198 3.72 -1.66 -21.73
C TYR A 198 4.52 -0.65 -20.88
N GLY A 199 5.77 -0.99 -20.51
CA GLY A 199 6.68 -0.09 -19.84
C GLY A 199 6.83 -0.29 -18.34
N PHE A 200 6.39 -1.42 -17.75
CA PHE A 200 6.71 -1.76 -16.37
C PHE A 200 8.21 -1.87 -16.16
N LYS A 201 8.70 -1.29 -15.08
CA LYS A 201 10.12 -1.36 -14.69
C LYS A 201 10.22 -1.85 -13.26
N ILE A 202 10.93 -2.96 -13.07
CA ILE A 202 11.27 -3.44 -11.74
C ILE A 202 12.19 -2.40 -11.10
N PRO A 203 11.87 -1.90 -9.87
CA PRO A 203 12.74 -0.96 -9.18
C PRO A 203 14.14 -1.53 -8.91
N ASN A 204 15.13 -0.66 -8.86
CA ASN A 204 16.46 -1.02 -8.42
C ASN A 204 16.43 -1.36 -6.92
N ASP A 205 16.83 -2.58 -6.57
CA ASP A 205 16.98 -3.04 -5.19
C ASP A 205 18.09 -4.09 -5.11
N SER A 206 19.10 -3.84 -4.33
CA SER A 206 20.25 -4.75 -4.18
C SER A 206 19.98 -5.96 -3.28
N THR A 207 18.80 -6.02 -2.66
CA THR A 207 18.50 -7.06 -1.66
C THR A 207 17.97 -8.36 -2.26
N GLY A 208 17.46 -8.33 -3.49
CA GLY A 208 16.77 -9.47 -4.10
C GLY A 208 15.43 -9.81 -3.42
N ARG A 209 14.80 -8.84 -2.70
CA ARG A 209 13.56 -9.06 -1.93
C ARG A 209 12.39 -8.25 -2.46
N LEU A 210 12.33 -8.07 -3.77
CA LEU A 210 11.15 -7.53 -4.44
C LEU A 210 10.24 -8.66 -4.92
N MET A 211 8.95 -8.45 -4.83
CA MET A 211 7.90 -9.28 -5.39
C MET A 211 6.98 -8.39 -6.23
N ILE A 212 6.40 -8.95 -7.28
CA ILE A 212 5.43 -8.24 -8.10
C ILE A 212 4.03 -8.57 -7.59
N SER A 213 3.21 -7.53 -7.38
CA SER A 213 1.80 -7.68 -7.04
C SER A 213 0.96 -7.65 -8.32
N VAL A 214 0.15 -8.68 -8.53
CA VAL A 214 -0.86 -8.73 -9.59
C VAL A 214 -2.19 -9.15 -9.00
N HIS A 215 -3.27 -8.57 -9.51
CA HIS A 215 -4.62 -8.97 -9.14
C HIS A 215 -5.24 -9.72 -10.33
N TYR A 216 -5.91 -10.80 -10.01
CA TYR A 216 -6.59 -11.61 -11.00
C TYR A 216 -8.05 -11.78 -10.59
N TYR A 217 -8.94 -11.47 -11.52
CA TYR A 217 -10.38 -11.62 -11.37
C TYR A 217 -10.90 -12.53 -12.50
N ASP A 218 -11.77 -13.50 -12.18
CA ASP A 218 -12.41 -14.37 -13.12
C ASP A 218 -13.54 -13.67 -13.89
#